data_09ec2e9f08e55fa4f6489496fa54662f
#
_entry.id   09ec2e9f08e55fa4f6489496fa54662f
#
_cell.length_a   1.000
_cell.length_b   1.000
_cell.length_c   1.000
_cell.angle_alpha   90.00
_cell.angle_beta   90.00
_cell.angle_gamma   90.00
#
_symmetry.space_group_name_H-M   'P 1'
#
loop_
_entity.id
_entity.type
_entity.pdbx_description
1 polymer ?
#
loop_
_entity_poly.entity_id
_entity_poly.type
_entity_poly.pdbx_seq_one_letter_code
_entity_poly.pdbx_strand_id
1 'polypeptide(L)'
;IFSKNKILLSWMVFLGISTFLLTVLASFVVRSGILNSVHSFASDPSRGVFLLSLFGVFAFASLVLFFSKSVFLQSEWPKLLSKQYLLVLNNIVLLAILLIVFLGTLYPIVTEVFYGQKLSIGPNYFSSLITPLVLILITLFSVEQFPTLLKNNKRNLFLGVLLISLVVILSLIHISEPTRQEA
;
A
#
# COMPACT_ATOMS: atom_id res chain seq x y z
N ILE A 1 -25.53 -2.49 -3.42
CA ILE A 1 -24.81 -1.30 -2.84
C ILE A 1 -23.67 -0.86 -3.79
N PHE A 2 -22.93 -1.79 -4.41
CA PHE A 2 -21.80 -1.47 -5.31
C PHE A 2 -22.19 -0.90 -6.68
N SER A 3 -23.39 -1.19 -7.16
CA SER A 3 -23.86 -0.80 -8.50
C SER A 3 -24.02 0.72 -8.71
N LYS A 4 -24.14 1.53 -7.66
CA LYS A 4 -24.35 2.98 -7.77
C LYS A 4 -23.04 3.80 -7.78
N ASN A 5 -21.91 3.23 -7.38
CA ASN A 5 -20.65 3.96 -7.21
C ASN A 5 -19.57 3.41 -8.13
N LYS A 6 -19.56 3.86 -9.37
CA LYS A 6 -18.64 3.43 -10.42
C LYS A 6 -17.16 3.60 -10.03
N ILE A 7 -16.83 4.66 -9.26
CA ILE A 7 -15.45 4.91 -8.82
C ILE A 7 -14.95 3.83 -7.85
N LEU A 8 -15.77 3.43 -6.88
CA LEU A 8 -15.40 2.36 -5.94
C LEU A 8 -15.26 1.01 -6.62
N LEU A 9 -16.08 0.73 -7.65
CA LEU A 9 -15.96 -0.49 -8.45
C LEU A 9 -14.62 -0.51 -9.19
N SER A 10 -14.24 0.61 -9.82
CA SER A 10 -12.94 0.72 -10.52
C SER A 10 -11.76 0.55 -9.55
N TRP A 11 -11.83 1.13 -8.36
CA TRP A 11 -10.83 0.91 -7.30
C TRP A 11 -10.73 -0.55 -6.88
N MET A 12 -11.88 -1.22 -6.68
CA MET A 12 -11.92 -2.63 -6.30
C MET A 12 -11.25 -3.51 -7.35
N VAL A 13 -11.56 -3.28 -8.64
CA VAL A 13 -10.95 -4.03 -9.74
C VAL A 13 -9.44 -3.75 -9.83
N PHE A 14 -9.04 -2.47 -9.77
CA PHE A 14 -7.64 -2.08 -9.79
C PHE A 14 -6.82 -2.71 -8.65
N LEU A 15 -7.32 -2.63 -7.42
CA LEU A 15 -6.65 -3.22 -6.25
C LEU A 15 -6.60 -4.76 -6.34
N GLY A 16 -7.66 -5.40 -6.87
CA GLY A 16 -7.68 -6.84 -7.08
C GLY A 16 -6.61 -7.30 -8.09
N ILE A 17 -6.51 -6.61 -9.24
CA ILE A 17 -5.47 -6.85 -10.24
C ILE A 17 -4.09 -6.62 -9.63
N SER A 18 -3.89 -5.50 -8.92
CA SER A 18 -2.61 -5.17 -8.29
C SER A 18 -2.17 -6.22 -7.28
N THR A 19 -3.09 -6.71 -6.44
CA THR A 19 -2.81 -7.75 -5.44
C THR A 19 -2.36 -9.05 -6.11
N PHE A 20 -3.05 -9.48 -7.17
CA PHE A 20 -2.67 -10.67 -7.92
C PHE A 20 -1.27 -10.50 -8.55
N LEU A 21 -1.03 -9.40 -9.25
CA LEU A 21 0.24 -9.13 -9.90
C LEU A 21 1.41 -9.05 -8.91
N LEU A 22 1.21 -8.38 -7.76
CA LEU A 22 2.23 -8.31 -6.71
C LEU A 22 2.52 -9.67 -6.09
N THR A 23 1.53 -10.55 -5.97
CA THR A 23 1.72 -11.93 -5.48
C THR A 23 2.59 -12.75 -6.45
N VAL A 24 2.32 -12.64 -7.76
CA VAL A 24 3.14 -13.31 -8.79
C VAL A 24 4.56 -12.74 -8.79
N LEU A 25 4.71 -11.43 -8.70
CA LEU A 25 6.01 -10.77 -8.66
C LEU A 25 6.80 -11.14 -7.40
N ALA A 26 6.16 -11.20 -6.23
CA ALA A 26 6.79 -11.66 -5.00
C ALA A 26 7.29 -13.12 -5.12
N SER A 27 6.47 -13.99 -5.72
CA SER A 27 6.85 -15.36 -6.01
C SER A 27 8.06 -15.45 -6.95
N PHE A 28 8.12 -14.59 -7.97
CA PHE A 28 9.28 -14.45 -8.85
C PHE A 28 10.53 -14.03 -8.07
N VAL A 29 10.45 -12.95 -7.28
CA VAL A 29 11.59 -12.41 -6.52
C VAL A 29 12.18 -13.46 -5.57
N VAL A 30 11.34 -14.25 -4.89
CA VAL A 30 11.78 -15.30 -3.96
C VAL A 30 12.41 -16.49 -4.72
N ARG A 31 11.85 -16.87 -5.88
CA ARG A 31 12.28 -18.06 -6.62
C ARG A 31 13.41 -17.83 -7.63
N SER A 32 13.58 -16.60 -8.09
CA SER A 32 14.64 -16.26 -9.07
C SER A 32 16.06 -16.37 -8.51
N GLY A 33 16.22 -16.43 -7.18
CA GLY A 33 17.53 -16.40 -6.53
C GLY A 33 18.21 -15.02 -6.54
N ILE A 34 17.50 -13.97 -7.00
CA ILE A 34 17.99 -12.59 -7.00
C ILE A 34 18.21 -12.09 -5.57
N LEU A 35 17.35 -12.51 -4.63
CA LEU A 35 17.51 -12.20 -3.22
C LEU A 35 18.37 -13.28 -2.54
N ASN A 36 19.54 -12.90 -2.06
CA ASN A 36 20.33 -13.67 -1.10
C ASN A 36 19.65 -13.59 0.29
N SER A 37 18.51 -14.24 0.43
CA SER A 37 17.74 -14.29 1.68
C SER A 37 17.75 -15.71 2.24
N VAL A 38 17.69 -15.83 3.57
CA VAL A 38 17.46 -17.09 4.27
C VAL A 38 16.21 -17.85 3.79
N HIS A 39 15.33 -17.18 3.04
CA HIS A 39 14.12 -17.74 2.44
C HIS A 39 14.30 -18.22 1.00
N SER A 40 15.48 -18.07 0.40
CA SER A 40 15.79 -18.55 -0.96
C SER A 40 16.22 -20.00 -0.95
N PHE A 41 15.39 -20.90 -0.43
CA PHE A 41 15.72 -22.33 -0.26
C PHE A 41 15.88 -23.12 -1.56
N ALA A 42 15.44 -22.60 -2.69
CA ALA A 42 15.59 -23.25 -3.99
C ALA A 42 15.59 -22.18 -5.09
N SER A 43 16.75 -21.63 -5.40
CA SER A 43 16.90 -20.81 -6.59
C SER A 43 16.80 -21.71 -7.83
N ASP A 44 15.77 -21.51 -8.61
CA ASP A 44 15.57 -22.15 -9.91
C ASP A 44 15.35 -21.06 -10.96
N PRO A 45 16.41 -20.68 -11.69
CA PRO A 45 16.33 -19.61 -12.69
C PRO A 45 15.28 -19.87 -13.78
N SER A 46 15.05 -21.14 -14.15
CA SER A 46 14.07 -21.48 -15.19
C SER A 46 12.65 -21.22 -14.73
N ARG A 47 12.31 -21.54 -13.49
CA ARG A 47 11.03 -21.20 -12.88
C ARG A 47 10.88 -19.69 -12.65
N GLY A 48 11.99 -19.00 -12.36
CA GLY A 48 12.01 -17.55 -12.28
C GLY A 48 11.59 -16.90 -13.60
N VAL A 49 12.20 -17.29 -14.73
CA VAL A 49 11.84 -16.78 -16.06
C VAL A 49 10.37 -17.08 -16.40
N PHE A 50 9.88 -18.28 -16.06
CA PHE A 50 8.49 -18.64 -16.28
C PHE A 50 7.54 -17.71 -15.49
N LEU A 51 7.82 -17.47 -14.21
CA LEU A 51 7.00 -16.57 -13.38
C LEU A 51 7.06 -15.13 -13.86
N LEU A 52 8.20 -14.65 -14.34
CA LEU A 52 8.35 -13.31 -14.91
C LEU A 52 7.55 -13.17 -16.22
N SER A 53 7.58 -14.16 -17.10
CA SER A 53 6.79 -14.17 -18.33
C SER A 53 5.29 -14.20 -18.03
N LEU A 54 4.88 -15.03 -17.07
CA LEU A 54 3.50 -15.10 -16.59
C LEU A 54 3.05 -13.74 -16.04
N PHE A 55 3.86 -13.10 -15.18
CA PHE A 55 3.61 -11.76 -14.69
C PHE A 55 3.44 -10.76 -15.84
N GLY A 56 4.34 -10.75 -16.82
CA GLY A 56 4.29 -9.83 -17.97
C GLY A 56 3.01 -9.99 -18.79
N VAL A 57 2.61 -11.22 -19.08
CA VAL A 57 1.39 -11.53 -19.84
C VAL A 57 0.14 -11.06 -19.08
N PHE A 58 0.03 -11.43 -17.79
CA PHE A 58 -1.12 -11.03 -16.99
C PHE A 58 -1.14 -9.53 -16.70
N ALA A 59 0.01 -8.89 -16.46
CA ALA A 59 0.09 -7.45 -16.26
C ALA A 59 -0.37 -6.71 -17.51
N PHE A 60 0.16 -7.07 -18.68
CA PHE A 60 -0.23 -6.45 -19.94
C PHE A 60 -1.74 -6.64 -20.24
N ALA A 61 -2.22 -7.88 -20.18
CA ALA A 61 -3.63 -8.18 -20.45
C ALA A 61 -4.56 -7.46 -19.47
N SER A 62 -4.25 -7.49 -18.17
CA SER A 62 -5.05 -6.83 -17.13
C SER A 62 -5.08 -5.31 -17.29
N LEU A 63 -3.94 -4.69 -17.59
CA LEU A 63 -3.87 -3.24 -17.79
C LEU A 63 -4.62 -2.81 -19.04
N VAL A 64 -4.45 -3.53 -20.16
CA VAL A 64 -5.19 -3.25 -21.41
C VAL A 64 -6.70 -3.36 -21.17
N LEU A 65 -7.16 -4.44 -20.53
CA LEU A 65 -8.57 -4.64 -20.22
C LEU A 65 -9.08 -3.58 -19.24
N PHE A 66 -8.30 -3.24 -18.20
CA PHE A 66 -8.67 -2.22 -17.24
C PHE A 66 -8.85 -0.86 -17.91
N PHE A 67 -7.90 -0.39 -18.69
CA PHE A 67 -7.99 0.91 -19.35
C PHE A 67 -9.03 0.95 -20.45
N SER A 68 -9.24 -0.13 -21.20
CA SER A 68 -10.26 -0.19 -22.25
C SER A 68 -11.69 -0.27 -21.70
N LYS A 69 -11.88 -0.86 -20.51
CA LYS A 69 -13.20 -1.05 -19.88
C LYS A 69 -13.41 -0.19 -18.64
N SER A 70 -12.39 0.59 -18.23
CA SER A 70 -12.46 1.36 -17.00
C SER A 70 -13.52 2.44 -17.08
N VAL A 71 -14.44 2.37 -16.16
CA VAL A 71 -15.41 3.41 -15.86
C VAL A 71 -14.78 4.55 -15.05
N PHE A 72 -13.50 4.43 -14.68
CA PHE A 72 -12.77 5.39 -13.87
C PHE A 72 -12.72 6.78 -14.51
N LEU A 73 -12.50 6.81 -15.84
CA LEU A 73 -12.44 8.05 -16.61
C LEU A 73 -13.82 8.70 -16.85
N GLN A 74 -14.91 7.97 -16.61
CA GLN A 74 -16.28 8.42 -16.83
C GLN A 74 -17.04 8.68 -15.51
N SER A 75 -16.37 8.56 -14.37
CA SER A 75 -17.01 8.72 -13.07
C SER A 75 -16.73 10.12 -12.51
N GLU A 76 -17.79 10.77 -12.06
CA GLU A 76 -17.66 12.01 -11.29
C GLU A 76 -16.99 11.72 -9.95
N TRP A 77 -16.13 12.64 -9.52
CA TRP A 77 -15.51 12.56 -8.20
C TRP A 77 -16.59 12.66 -7.12
N PRO A 78 -16.48 11.86 -6.06
CA PRO A 78 -17.43 11.97 -4.95
C PRO A 78 -17.33 13.33 -4.28
N LYS A 79 -18.46 13.81 -3.72
CA LYS A 79 -18.51 15.07 -3.00
C LYS A 79 -17.49 15.06 -1.85
N LEU A 80 -16.82 16.19 -1.65
CA LEU A 80 -15.87 16.39 -0.55
C LEU A 80 -16.49 15.94 0.78
N LEU A 81 -15.69 15.27 1.60
CA LEU A 81 -16.07 14.72 2.91
C LEU A 81 -17.22 13.70 2.89
N SER A 82 -17.65 13.23 1.71
CA SER A 82 -18.53 12.08 1.64
C SER A 82 -17.78 10.80 2.07
N LYS A 83 -18.50 9.82 2.60
CA LYS A 83 -17.90 8.51 2.95
C LYS A 83 -17.12 7.89 1.78
N GLN A 84 -17.60 8.05 0.56
CA GLN A 84 -16.94 7.55 -0.66
C GLN A 84 -15.64 8.30 -0.95
N TYR A 85 -15.62 9.62 -0.74
CA TYR A 85 -14.42 10.43 -0.90
C TYR A 85 -13.33 10.01 0.10
N LEU A 86 -13.71 9.82 1.37
CA LEU A 86 -12.78 9.38 2.42
C LEU A 86 -12.23 7.98 2.14
N LEU A 87 -13.06 7.04 1.65
CA LEU A 87 -12.61 5.71 1.23
C LEU A 87 -11.61 5.78 0.07
N VAL A 88 -11.85 6.60 -0.94
CA VAL A 88 -10.92 6.78 -2.06
C VAL A 88 -9.60 7.38 -1.56
N LEU A 89 -9.66 8.40 -0.69
CA LEU A 89 -8.47 9.03 -0.13
C LEU A 89 -7.66 8.03 0.71
N ASN A 90 -8.32 7.21 1.52
CA ASN A 90 -7.72 6.13 2.28
C ASN A 90 -6.98 5.13 1.38
N ASN A 91 -7.61 4.71 0.29
CA ASN A 91 -6.97 3.82 -0.70
C ASN A 91 -5.75 4.47 -1.36
N ILE A 92 -5.78 5.79 -1.62
CA ILE A 92 -4.63 6.53 -2.18
C ILE A 92 -3.46 6.52 -1.20
N VAL A 93 -3.70 6.76 0.09
CA VAL A 93 -2.66 6.72 1.13
C VAL A 93 -2.09 5.32 1.26
N LEU A 94 -2.92 4.27 1.27
CA LEU A 94 -2.46 2.87 1.30
C LEU A 94 -1.62 2.53 0.06
N LEU A 95 -2.01 3.01 -1.11
CA LEU A 95 -1.24 2.82 -2.34
C LEU A 95 0.11 3.53 -2.27
N ALA A 96 0.16 4.73 -1.69
CA ALA A 96 1.42 5.46 -1.48
C ALA A 96 2.37 4.67 -0.55
N ILE A 97 1.86 4.13 0.56
CA ILE A 97 2.63 3.26 1.46
C ILE A 97 3.13 2.02 0.71
N LEU A 98 2.26 1.37 -0.06
CA LEU A 98 2.64 0.22 -0.88
C LEU A 98 3.78 0.55 -1.84
N LEU A 99 3.71 1.69 -2.53
CA LEU A 99 4.75 2.13 -3.47
C LEU A 99 6.08 2.41 -2.77
N ILE A 100 6.06 3.03 -1.59
CA ILE A 100 7.28 3.27 -0.80
C ILE A 100 7.94 1.95 -0.42
N VAL A 101 7.16 1.00 0.10
CA VAL A 101 7.68 -0.34 0.48
C VAL A 101 8.19 -1.08 -0.76
N PHE A 102 7.44 -1.06 -1.85
CA PHE A 102 7.80 -1.72 -3.09
C PHE A 102 9.10 -1.17 -3.68
N LEU A 103 9.20 0.15 -3.83
CA LEU A 103 10.41 0.79 -4.36
C LEU A 103 11.60 0.58 -3.43
N GLY A 104 11.42 0.72 -2.11
CA GLY A 104 12.49 0.48 -1.14
C GLY A 104 12.98 -0.97 -1.14
N THR A 105 12.10 -1.93 -1.40
CA THR A 105 12.46 -3.35 -1.48
C THR A 105 13.14 -3.70 -2.80
N LEU A 106 12.73 -3.11 -3.91
CA LEU A 106 13.33 -3.38 -5.23
C LEU A 106 14.62 -2.59 -5.47
N TYR A 107 14.80 -1.44 -4.84
CA TYR A 107 15.95 -0.56 -5.07
C TYR A 107 17.31 -1.28 -4.91
N PRO A 108 17.57 -2.06 -3.84
CA PRO A 108 18.81 -2.81 -3.70
C PRO A 108 19.05 -3.81 -4.84
N ILE A 109 17.97 -4.46 -5.32
CA ILE A 109 18.03 -5.43 -6.42
C ILE A 109 18.43 -4.72 -7.72
N VAL A 110 17.79 -3.60 -8.00
CA VAL A 110 18.07 -2.80 -9.20
C VAL A 110 19.52 -2.29 -9.19
N THR A 111 19.98 -1.78 -8.05
CA THR A 111 21.37 -1.27 -7.93
C THR A 111 22.40 -2.39 -8.04
N GLU A 112 22.15 -3.59 -7.53
CA GLU A 112 23.04 -4.73 -7.68
C GLU A 112 23.12 -5.18 -9.14
N VAL A 113 21.99 -5.27 -9.84
CA VAL A 113 21.95 -5.73 -11.25
C VAL A 113 22.58 -4.72 -12.22
N PHE A 114 22.31 -3.41 -12.06
CA PHE A 114 22.75 -2.39 -13.02
C PHE A 114 24.10 -1.76 -12.68
N TYR A 115 24.45 -1.66 -11.42
CA TYR A 115 25.66 -0.97 -10.97
C TYR A 115 26.66 -1.87 -10.25
N GLY A 116 26.35 -3.15 -10.01
CA GLY A 116 27.20 -4.09 -9.27
C GLY A 116 27.40 -3.74 -7.80
N GLN A 117 26.62 -2.79 -7.26
CA GLN A 117 26.76 -2.29 -5.88
C GLN A 117 25.68 -2.89 -5.00
N LYS A 118 26.09 -3.53 -3.90
CA LYS A 118 25.17 -4.02 -2.87
C LYS A 118 24.83 -2.88 -1.90
N LEU A 119 23.77 -2.16 -2.22
CA LEU A 119 23.20 -1.16 -1.31
C LEU A 119 22.12 -1.81 -0.45
N SER A 120 22.04 -1.41 0.82
CA SER A 120 20.93 -1.81 1.68
C SER A 120 20.15 -0.57 2.13
N ILE A 121 18.84 -0.65 2.05
CA ILE A 121 17.96 0.38 2.59
C ILE A 121 17.64 0.00 4.04
N GLY A 122 18.06 0.86 4.97
CA GLY A 122 17.85 0.65 6.40
C GLY A 122 16.43 0.97 6.88
N PRO A 123 16.08 0.57 8.11
CA PRO A 123 14.78 0.83 8.71
C PRO A 123 14.40 2.32 8.74
N ASN A 124 15.37 3.20 8.87
CA ASN A 124 15.15 4.66 8.94
C ASN A 124 14.47 5.22 7.68
N TYR A 125 14.76 4.67 6.50
CA TYR A 125 14.09 5.05 5.26
C TYR A 125 12.58 4.79 5.34
N PHE A 126 12.22 3.58 5.77
CA PHE A 126 10.82 3.19 5.84
C PHE A 126 10.08 3.96 6.94
N SER A 127 10.67 4.10 8.12
CA SER A 127 10.05 4.81 9.23
C SER A 127 9.82 6.29 8.92
N SER A 128 10.78 6.99 8.34
CA SER A 128 10.65 8.41 8.01
C SER A 128 9.54 8.70 6.99
N LEU A 129 9.35 7.81 6.01
CA LEU A 129 8.35 8.00 4.95
C LEU A 129 6.98 7.41 5.30
N ILE A 130 6.94 6.27 5.97
CA ILE A 130 5.68 5.57 6.26
C ILE A 130 4.99 6.16 7.48
N THR A 131 5.72 6.55 8.52
CA THR A 131 5.12 7.08 9.76
C THR A 131 4.12 8.23 9.50
N PRO A 132 4.46 9.30 8.75
CA PRO A 132 3.51 10.37 8.49
C PRO A 132 2.28 9.90 7.71
N LEU A 133 2.44 8.95 6.79
CA LEU A 133 1.32 8.39 6.02
C LEU A 133 0.40 7.54 6.90
N VAL A 134 0.95 6.76 7.84
CA VAL A 134 0.16 6.00 8.81
C VAL A 134 -0.63 6.93 9.72
N LEU A 135 -0.07 8.06 10.14
CA LEU A 135 -0.79 9.08 10.91
C LEU A 135 -1.97 9.65 10.13
N ILE A 136 -1.77 9.97 8.85
CA ILE A 136 -2.84 10.41 7.95
C ILE A 136 -3.91 9.32 7.82
N LEU A 137 -3.52 8.06 7.65
CA LEU A 137 -4.41 6.91 7.51
C LEU A 137 -5.31 6.75 8.74
N ILE A 138 -4.73 6.78 9.94
CA ILE A 138 -5.47 6.67 11.21
C ILE A 138 -6.47 7.83 11.35
N THR A 139 -6.05 9.04 10.98
CA THR A 139 -6.92 10.23 11.02
C THR A 139 -8.10 10.09 10.06
N LEU A 140 -7.84 9.68 8.81
CA LEU A 140 -8.88 9.46 7.80
C LEU A 140 -9.88 8.39 8.24
N PHE A 141 -9.39 7.28 8.80
CA PHE A 141 -10.23 6.21 9.31
C PHE A 141 -11.14 6.70 10.46
N SER A 142 -10.60 7.51 11.37
CA SER A 142 -11.37 8.09 12.47
C SER A 142 -12.46 9.03 11.96
N VAL A 143 -12.15 9.88 10.97
CA VAL A 143 -13.12 10.81 10.35
C VAL A 143 -14.21 10.05 9.57
N GLU A 144 -13.87 8.95 8.90
CA GLU A 144 -14.85 8.14 8.16
C GLU A 144 -15.93 7.54 9.08
N GLN A 145 -15.55 7.14 10.29
CA GLN A 145 -16.48 6.56 11.26
C GLN A 145 -17.37 7.59 11.95
N PHE A 146 -16.97 8.85 11.96
CA PHE A 146 -17.66 9.93 12.69
C PHE A 146 -19.17 10.05 12.41
N PRO A 147 -19.64 10.12 11.15
CA PRO A 147 -21.07 10.25 10.87
C PRO A 147 -21.91 9.06 11.35
N THR A 148 -21.33 7.85 11.29
CA THR A 148 -21.99 6.61 11.70
C THR A 148 -22.15 6.56 13.22
N LEU A 149 -21.14 6.99 13.95
CA LEU A 149 -21.11 7.00 15.41
C LEU A 149 -22.05 8.06 15.98
N LEU A 150 -22.10 9.24 15.36
CA LEU A 150 -23.05 10.32 15.76
C LEU A 150 -24.49 9.90 15.55
N LYS A 151 -24.83 9.29 14.41
CA LYS A 151 -26.18 8.85 14.09
C LYS A 151 -26.70 7.80 15.09
N ASN A 152 -25.84 6.98 15.63
CA ASN A 152 -26.19 5.94 16.60
C ASN A 152 -26.06 6.38 18.07
N ASN A 153 -25.95 7.68 18.35
CA ASN A 153 -25.72 8.23 19.69
C ASN A 153 -24.52 7.60 20.44
N LYS A 154 -23.53 7.11 19.70
CA LYS A 154 -22.32 6.46 20.20
C LYS A 154 -21.15 7.45 20.35
N ARG A 155 -21.47 8.67 20.83
CA ARG A 155 -20.47 9.74 21.05
C ARG A 155 -19.28 9.26 21.91
N ASN A 156 -19.56 8.48 22.94
CA ASN A 156 -18.50 7.98 23.82
C ASN A 156 -17.58 6.98 23.11
N LEU A 157 -18.13 6.14 22.22
CA LEU A 157 -17.33 5.24 21.41
C LEU A 157 -16.44 6.01 20.42
N PHE A 158 -16.98 7.07 19.81
CA PHE A 158 -16.19 7.94 18.94
C PHE A 158 -15.05 8.63 19.69
N LEU A 159 -15.33 9.20 20.87
CA LEU A 159 -14.29 9.79 21.71
C LEU A 159 -13.23 8.77 22.12
N GLY A 160 -13.63 7.53 22.41
CA GLY A 160 -12.72 6.43 22.68
C GLY A 160 -11.81 6.09 21.49
N VAL A 161 -12.36 5.97 20.29
CA VAL A 161 -11.57 5.72 19.06
C VAL A 161 -10.61 6.86 18.78
N LEU A 162 -11.06 8.10 18.98
CA LEU A 162 -10.23 9.29 18.76
C LEU A 162 -9.10 9.38 19.79
N LEU A 163 -9.36 9.05 21.05
CA LEU A 163 -8.34 8.98 22.11
C LEU A 163 -7.32 7.86 21.82
N ILE A 164 -7.78 6.68 21.43
CA ILE A 164 -6.89 5.56 21.06
C ILE A 164 -6.01 5.97 19.87
N SER A 165 -6.60 6.59 18.83
CA SER A 165 -5.84 7.10 17.69
C SER A 165 -4.78 8.11 18.12
N LEU A 166 -5.12 9.03 19.01
CA LEU A 166 -4.20 10.03 19.54
C LEU A 166 -3.05 9.38 20.32
N VAL A 167 -3.35 8.41 21.19
CA VAL A 167 -2.35 7.66 21.96
C VAL A 167 -1.39 6.89 21.03
N VAL A 168 -1.93 6.23 20.01
CA VAL A 168 -1.12 5.51 18.99
C VAL A 168 -0.22 6.49 18.23
N ILE A 169 -0.76 7.65 17.83
CA ILE A 169 0.01 8.72 17.18
C ILE A 169 1.16 9.20 18.05
N LEU A 170 0.88 9.53 19.31
CA LEU A 170 1.88 10.00 20.25
C LEU A 170 2.95 8.93 20.54
N SER A 171 2.53 7.66 20.65
CA SER A 171 3.44 6.53 20.82
C SER A 171 4.37 6.35 19.62
N LEU A 172 3.84 6.44 18.40
CA LEU A 172 4.64 6.34 17.17
C LEU A 172 5.62 7.50 17.02
N ILE A 173 5.21 8.72 17.37
CA ILE A 173 6.11 9.90 17.39
C ILE A 173 7.23 9.68 18.41
N HIS A 174 6.90 9.20 19.59
CA HIS A 174 7.90 8.96 20.64
C HIS A 174 8.91 7.85 20.26
N ILE A 175 8.44 6.79 19.60
CA ILE A 175 9.31 5.71 19.10
C ILE A 175 10.19 6.18 17.92
N SER A 176 9.70 7.12 17.10
CA SER A 176 10.43 7.64 15.95
C SER A 176 11.44 8.73 16.30
N GLU A 177 11.38 9.32 17.51
CA GLU A 177 12.46 10.19 17.98
C GLU A 177 13.71 9.34 18.26
N PRO A 178 14.81 9.50 17.48
CA PRO A 178 16.06 8.85 17.83
C PRO A 178 16.45 9.37 19.22
N THR A 179 16.58 8.46 20.17
CA THR A 179 17.11 8.77 21.49
C THR A 179 18.40 9.57 21.31
N ARG A 180 18.35 10.82 21.70
CA ARG A 180 19.47 11.78 21.73
C ARG A 180 20.45 11.41 22.83
N GLN A 181 20.82 10.14 22.90
CA GLN A 181 21.73 9.59 23.91
C GLN A 181 22.75 8.69 23.26
N GLU A 182 23.46 9.20 22.25
CA GLU A 182 24.81 8.74 21.91
C GLU A 182 25.52 9.94 21.25
N ALA A 183 25.99 10.86 22.09
CA ALA A 183 27.04 11.79 21.75
C ALA A 183 28.13 11.64 22.83
#